data_2575c5b326bd2a00c2de1892a9187bf8
#
_entry.id   2575c5b326bd2a00c2de1892a9187bf8
#
_cell.length_a   1.000
_cell.length_b   1.000
_cell.length_c   1.000
_cell.angle_alpha   90.00
_cell.angle_beta   90.00
_cell.angle_gamma   90.00
#
_symmetry.space_group_name_H-M   'P 1'
#
loop_
_entity.id
_entity.type
_entity.pdbx_description
1 polymer ?
#
loop_
_entity_poly.entity_id
_entity_poly.type
_entity_poly.pdbx_seq_one_letter_code
_entity_poly.pdbx_strand_id
1 'polypeptide(L)'
;MKESDFPKNSMEALEKLKIGNDRFVNGLRSVEHFPTPSKLKDLADQGQRPYCIILSCADSRVPSELVFDQGLGDLIVLRVAGNVIAPSLLASMEFATTSFHTPLIVVLGHSRCGIIQATVDNLKDRFKPASENIQRLITKITPSVEPHLAQNGNHPNLLDLCAIENVYHTVKSILDESEILRDLVKEQKLAIISAFFNLNTGRVEFNPSLSDHLSAI
;
A
#
# COMPACT_ATOMS: atom_id res chain seq x y z
N MET A 1 -25.19 -2.70 5.79
CA MET A 1 -24.50 -1.44 6.09
C MET A 1 -25.44 -0.30 5.73
N LYS A 2 -25.68 0.66 6.61
CA LYS A 2 -26.52 1.80 6.28
C LYS A 2 -25.74 2.71 5.32
N GLU A 3 -26.41 3.40 4.42
CA GLU A 3 -25.79 4.31 3.44
C GLU A 3 -24.97 5.42 4.12
N SER A 4 -25.30 5.73 5.40
CA SER A 4 -24.57 6.66 6.27
C SER A 4 -23.17 6.22 6.68
N ASP A 5 -22.84 4.92 6.54
CA ASP A 5 -21.59 4.33 7.06
C ASP A 5 -20.50 4.27 5.96
N PHE A 6 -20.83 4.72 4.75
CA PHE A 6 -19.89 4.78 3.63
C PHE A 6 -19.11 6.10 3.62
N PRO A 7 -17.76 6.06 3.52
CA PRO A 7 -16.96 7.26 3.34
C PRO A 7 -17.38 8.03 2.07
N LYS A 8 -17.64 9.32 2.21
CA LYS A 8 -18.08 10.20 1.13
C LYS A 8 -16.93 10.80 0.32
N ASN A 9 -15.73 10.79 0.90
CA ASN A 9 -14.54 11.37 0.33
C ASN A 9 -13.27 10.67 0.85
N SER A 10 -12.12 11.05 0.32
CA SER A 10 -10.82 10.47 0.68
C SER A 10 -10.43 10.67 2.15
N MET A 11 -10.84 11.77 2.79
CA MET A 11 -10.53 12.04 4.20
C MET A 11 -11.28 11.09 5.13
N GLU A 12 -12.59 10.90 4.89
CA GLU A 12 -13.40 9.93 5.65
C GLU A 12 -12.90 8.50 5.42
N ALA A 13 -12.49 8.16 4.18
CA ALA A 13 -11.91 6.88 3.85
C ALA A 13 -10.59 6.63 4.61
N LEU A 14 -9.71 7.63 4.65
CA LEU A 14 -8.46 7.55 5.38
C LEU A 14 -8.68 7.39 6.89
N GLU A 15 -9.63 8.14 7.46
CA GLU A 15 -9.94 8.06 8.88
C GLU A 15 -10.48 6.66 9.25
N LYS A 16 -11.32 6.06 8.40
CA LYS A 16 -11.81 4.70 8.58
C LYS A 16 -10.67 3.66 8.59
N LEU A 17 -9.65 3.83 7.74
CA LEU A 17 -8.46 2.97 7.75
C LEU A 17 -7.64 3.15 9.04
N LYS A 18 -7.43 4.39 9.51
CA LYS A 18 -6.72 4.67 10.77
C LYS A 18 -7.40 4.00 11.96
N ILE A 19 -8.70 4.20 12.10
CA ILE A 19 -9.51 3.56 13.15
C ILE A 19 -9.41 2.02 13.06
N GLY A 20 -9.44 1.47 11.85
CA GLY A 20 -9.28 0.04 11.62
C GLY A 20 -7.90 -0.48 12.05
N ASN A 21 -6.82 0.24 11.71
CA ASN A 21 -5.48 -0.12 12.15
C ASN A 21 -5.31 0.02 13.67
N ASP A 22 -5.91 1.01 14.29
CA ASP A 22 -5.90 1.12 15.76
C ASP A 22 -6.60 -0.07 16.43
N ARG A 23 -7.72 -0.57 15.87
CA ARG A 23 -8.35 -1.82 16.35
C ARG A 23 -7.40 -3.01 16.20
N PHE A 24 -6.77 -3.16 15.02
CA PHE A 24 -5.82 -4.24 14.76
C PHE A 24 -4.66 -4.24 15.78
N VAL A 25 -4.04 -3.09 16.03
CA VAL A 25 -2.93 -2.93 17.00
C VAL A 25 -3.36 -3.30 18.42
N ASN A 26 -4.59 -2.98 18.80
CA ASN A 26 -5.12 -3.27 20.13
C ASN A 26 -5.72 -4.70 20.25
N GLY A 27 -5.57 -5.55 19.23
CA GLY A 27 -6.13 -6.90 19.21
C GLY A 27 -7.66 -6.94 19.14
N LEU A 28 -8.28 -5.84 18.74
CA LEU A 28 -9.73 -5.71 18.58
C LEU A 28 -10.11 -5.98 17.12
N ARG A 29 -11.29 -6.54 16.92
CA ARG A 29 -11.86 -6.78 15.58
C ARG A 29 -13.31 -6.33 15.57
N SER A 30 -13.70 -5.63 14.51
CA SER A 30 -15.11 -5.33 14.31
C SER A 30 -15.87 -6.58 13.91
N VAL A 31 -16.94 -6.89 14.64
CA VAL A 31 -17.80 -8.05 14.34
C VAL A 31 -18.45 -7.93 12.95
N GLU A 32 -18.72 -6.69 12.51
CA GLU A 32 -19.33 -6.41 11.20
C GLU A 32 -18.41 -6.75 10.02
N HIS A 33 -17.09 -6.83 10.27
CA HIS A 33 -16.08 -7.13 9.24
C HIS A 33 -15.80 -8.63 9.09
N PHE A 34 -16.39 -9.50 9.94
CA PHE A 34 -16.23 -10.95 9.77
C PHE A 34 -16.87 -11.40 8.45
N PRO A 35 -16.11 -12.14 7.63
CA PRO A 35 -16.64 -12.68 6.39
C PRO A 35 -17.67 -13.76 6.67
N THR A 36 -18.87 -13.60 6.12
CA THR A 36 -19.93 -14.61 6.22
C THR A 36 -20.46 -14.95 4.82
N PRO A 37 -20.96 -16.19 4.61
CA PRO A 37 -21.60 -16.54 3.34
C PRO A 37 -22.80 -15.63 2.98
N SER A 38 -23.57 -15.18 3.98
CA SER A 38 -24.67 -14.24 3.77
C SER A 38 -24.16 -12.91 3.23
N LYS A 39 -23.11 -12.32 3.85
CA LYS A 39 -22.52 -11.07 3.38
C LYS A 39 -21.98 -11.18 1.95
N LEU A 40 -21.33 -12.32 1.65
CA LEU A 40 -20.83 -12.57 0.29
C LEU A 40 -21.98 -12.63 -0.73
N LYS A 41 -23.09 -13.29 -0.38
CA LYS A 41 -24.28 -13.34 -1.22
C LYS A 41 -24.88 -11.95 -1.45
N ASP A 42 -25.01 -11.14 -0.39
CA ASP A 42 -25.53 -9.77 -0.50
C ASP A 42 -24.67 -8.94 -1.46
N LEU A 43 -23.33 -9.06 -1.37
CA LEU A 43 -22.40 -8.38 -2.28
C LEU A 43 -22.46 -8.90 -3.71
N ALA A 44 -22.74 -10.19 -3.91
CA ALA A 44 -22.94 -10.76 -5.26
C ALA A 44 -24.21 -10.22 -5.92
N ASP A 45 -25.29 -10.05 -5.13
CA ASP A 45 -26.60 -9.59 -5.63
C ASP A 45 -26.62 -8.05 -5.83
N GLN A 46 -25.98 -7.28 -4.94
CA GLN A 46 -26.04 -5.81 -4.89
C GLN A 46 -24.80 -5.11 -5.44
N GLY A 47 -23.71 -5.86 -5.70
CA GLY A 47 -22.41 -5.32 -6.07
C GLY A 47 -21.57 -4.86 -4.88
N GLN A 48 -20.32 -4.51 -5.17
CA GLN A 48 -19.36 -3.99 -4.18
C GLN A 48 -19.28 -2.46 -4.28
N ARG A 49 -18.91 -1.81 -3.17
CA ARG A 49 -18.65 -0.37 -3.10
C ARG A 49 -17.33 -0.11 -2.37
N PRO A 50 -16.19 -0.44 -2.97
CA PRO A 50 -14.90 -0.26 -2.31
C PRO A 50 -14.60 1.23 -2.14
N TYR A 51 -14.27 1.64 -0.93
CA TYR A 51 -13.97 3.03 -0.62
C TYR A 51 -12.45 3.33 -0.66
N CYS A 52 -11.61 2.30 -0.76
CA CYS A 52 -10.17 2.44 -0.86
C CYS A 52 -9.54 1.34 -1.71
N ILE A 53 -8.51 1.71 -2.47
CA ILE A 53 -7.60 0.79 -3.14
C ILE A 53 -6.31 0.75 -2.33
N ILE A 54 -5.85 -0.45 -1.96
CA ILE A 54 -4.55 -0.64 -1.30
C ILE A 54 -3.60 -1.33 -2.27
N LEU A 55 -2.53 -0.65 -2.67
CA LEU A 55 -1.40 -1.27 -3.34
C LEU A 55 -0.37 -1.65 -2.28
N SER A 56 -0.20 -2.94 -2.01
CA SER A 56 0.70 -3.45 -0.98
C SER A 56 1.67 -4.52 -1.49
N CYS A 57 2.63 -4.87 -0.64
CA CYS A 57 3.54 -5.97 -0.92
C CYS A 57 2.81 -7.33 -0.93
N ALA A 58 3.31 -8.26 -1.75
CA ALA A 58 2.87 -9.66 -1.75
C ALA A 58 3.33 -10.44 -0.51
N ASP A 59 4.07 -9.82 0.42
CA ASP A 59 4.53 -10.43 1.67
C ASP A 59 3.35 -10.95 2.49
N SER A 60 3.40 -12.23 2.88
CA SER A 60 2.31 -12.92 3.58
C SER A 60 1.97 -12.33 4.95
N ARG A 61 2.88 -11.52 5.52
CA ARG A 61 2.72 -10.85 6.82
C ARG A 61 1.95 -9.52 6.71
N VAL A 62 1.56 -9.09 5.48
CA VAL A 62 0.89 -7.81 5.21
C VAL A 62 -0.49 -8.05 4.56
N PRO A 63 -1.41 -8.76 5.23
CA PRO A 63 -2.78 -8.91 4.74
C PRO A 63 -3.57 -7.61 5.01
N SER A 64 -3.71 -6.76 4.00
CA SER A 64 -4.23 -5.39 4.15
C SER A 64 -5.63 -5.33 4.77
N GLU A 65 -6.51 -6.26 4.42
CA GLU A 65 -7.86 -6.34 5.00
C GLU A 65 -7.80 -6.57 6.53
N LEU A 66 -6.82 -7.35 6.99
CA LEU A 66 -6.63 -7.61 8.43
C LEU A 66 -5.95 -6.44 9.12
N VAL A 67 -4.91 -5.86 8.49
CA VAL A 67 -4.14 -4.72 9.02
C VAL A 67 -5.04 -3.50 9.25
N PHE A 68 -6.02 -3.29 8.37
CA PHE A 68 -6.97 -2.18 8.47
C PHE A 68 -8.32 -2.59 9.08
N ASP A 69 -8.47 -3.84 9.51
CA ASP A 69 -9.74 -4.38 10.05
C ASP A 69 -10.93 -3.97 9.18
N GLN A 70 -10.92 -4.38 7.90
CA GLN A 70 -11.97 -4.09 6.93
C GLN A 70 -12.65 -5.37 6.46
N GLY A 71 -13.92 -5.23 6.04
CA GLY A 71 -14.76 -6.34 5.63
C GLY A 71 -14.75 -6.59 4.12
N LEU A 72 -15.50 -7.62 3.71
CA LEU A 72 -15.72 -7.93 2.30
C LEU A 72 -16.39 -6.75 1.59
N GLY A 73 -15.85 -6.37 0.43
CA GLY A 73 -16.38 -5.31 -0.43
C GLY A 73 -15.93 -3.89 -0.06
N ASP A 74 -15.19 -3.72 1.06
CA ASP A 74 -14.71 -2.42 1.53
C ASP A 74 -13.46 -1.94 0.80
N LEU A 75 -12.55 -2.86 0.46
CA LEU A 75 -11.26 -2.57 -0.16
C LEU A 75 -11.09 -3.30 -1.50
N ILE A 76 -10.39 -2.67 -2.43
CA ILE A 76 -9.71 -3.35 -3.52
C ILE A 76 -8.24 -3.48 -3.15
N VAL A 77 -7.74 -4.70 -3.01
CA VAL A 77 -6.36 -4.96 -2.60
C VAL A 77 -5.55 -5.50 -3.77
N LEU A 78 -4.55 -4.73 -4.17
CA LEU A 78 -3.58 -5.06 -5.21
C LEU A 78 -2.25 -5.42 -4.56
N ARG A 79 -1.70 -6.59 -4.86
CA ARG A 79 -0.48 -7.07 -4.20
C ARG A 79 0.57 -7.51 -5.20
N VAL A 80 1.77 -6.97 -5.03
CA VAL A 80 2.97 -7.35 -5.81
C VAL A 80 4.21 -7.15 -4.94
N ALA A 81 5.25 -7.97 -5.12
CA ALA A 81 6.48 -7.83 -4.36
C ALA A 81 7.05 -6.40 -4.50
N GLY A 82 7.30 -5.76 -3.35
CA GLY A 82 7.80 -4.39 -3.28
C GLY A 82 6.79 -3.31 -3.67
N ASN A 83 5.51 -3.59 -3.68
CA ASN A 83 4.42 -2.62 -3.98
C ASN A 83 4.68 -1.73 -5.21
N VAL A 84 5.45 -2.21 -6.19
CA VAL A 84 5.74 -1.51 -7.46
C VAL A 84 4.54 -1.55 -8.39
N ILE A 85 4.47 -0.63 -9.37
CA ILE A 85 3.41 -0.66 -10.36
C ILE A 85 3.75 -1.53 -11.57
N ALA A 86 2.69 -2.02 -12.21
CA ALA A 86 2.71 -2.72 -13.48
C ALA A 86 1.44 -2.34 -14.27
N PRO A 87 1.41 -2.50 -15.59
CA PRO A 87 0.24 -2.09 -16.41
C PRO A 87 -1.09 -2.66 -15.91
N SER A 88 -1.13 -3.93 -15.51
CA SER A 88 -2.35 -4.57 -14.98
C SER A 88 -2.81 -3.99 -13.63
N LEU A 89 -1.87 -3.53 -12.79
CA LEU A 89 -2.19 -2.90 -11.51
C LEU A 89 -2.73 -1.49 -11.73
N LEU A 90 -2.12 -0.71 -12.65
CA LEU A 90 -2.64 0.60 -13.05
C LEU A 90 -4.05 0.48 -13.63
N ALA A 91 -4.26 -0.44 -14.58
CA ALA A 91 -5.58 -0.68 -15.17
C ALA A 91 -6.63 -1.05 -14.10
N SER A 92 -6.24 -1.82 -13.07
CA SER A 92 -7.13 -2.17 -11.96
C SER A 92 -7.47 -0.96 -11.09
N MET A 93 -6.52 -0.05 -10.86
CA MET A 93 -6.77 1.22 -10.15
C MET A 93 -7.68 2.13 -10.97
N GLU A 94 -7.42 2.29 -12.26
CA GLU A 94 -8.24 3.08 -13.18
C GLU A 94 -9.68 2.54 -13.24
N PHE A 95 -9.83 1.22 -13.38
CA PHE A 95 -11.14 0.59 -13.35
C PHE A 95 -11.88 0.86 -12.04
N ALA A 96 -11.22 0.70 -10.91
CA ALA A 96 -11.85 0.92 -9.60
C ALA A 96 -12.27 2.38 -9.39
N THR A 97 -11.43 3.33 -9.76
CA THR A 97 -11.72 4.76 -9.60
C THR A 97 -12.80 5.25 -10.55
N THR A 98 -12.86 4.70 -11.78
CA THR A 98 -13.86 5.09 -12.79
C THR A 98 -15.20 4.38 -12.61
N SER A 99 -15.18 3.09 -12.22
CA SER A 99 -16.41 2.27 -12.14
C SER A 99 -17.08 2.34 -10.77
N PHE A 100 -16.29 2.43 -9.67
CA PHE A 100 -16.82 2.46 -8.30
C PHE A 100 -16.68 3.84 -7.65
N HIS A 101 -16.04 4.80 -8.33
CA HIS A 101 -15.75 6.14 -7.78
C HIS A 101 -14.97 6.07 -6.45
N THR A 102 -14.06 5.09 -6.34
CA THR A 102 -13.26 4.89 -5.15
C THR A 102 -12.36 6.12 -4.90
N PRO A 103 -12.52 6.82 -3.77
CA PRO A 103 -11.91 8.15 -3.58
C PRO A 103 -10.48 8.12 -3.04
N LEU A 104 -9.95 6.95 -2.67
CA LEU A 104 -8.65 6.84 -2.01
C LEU A 104 -7.83 5.68 -2.58
N ILE A 105 -6.56 5.94 -2.88
CA ILE A 105 -5.51 4.93 -3.10
C ILE A 105 -4.48 5.07 -1.98
N VAL A 106 -4.10 3.96 -1.35
CA VAL A 106 -3.00 3.89 -0.40
C VAL A 106 -1.92 2.98 -0.96
N VAL A 107 -0.71 3.49 -1.08
CA VAL A 107 0.48 2.69 -1.39
C VAL A 107 1.14 2.32 -0.07
N LEU A 108 1.11 1.03 0.27
CA LEU A 108 1.53 0.51 1.57
C LEU A 108 2.84 -0.27 1.44
N GLY A 109 3.94 0.34 1.89
CA GLY A 109 5.20 -0.33 2.17
C GLY A 109 5.21 -0.97 3.55
N HIS A 110 6.28 -1.72 3.86
CA HIS A 110 6.40 -2.33 5.19
C HIS A 110 7.85 -2.55 5.59
N SER A 111 8.09 -2.60 6.89
CA SER A 111 9.40 -2.90 7.44
C SER A 111 9.87 -4.33 7.08
N ARG A 112 11.19 -4.51 7.00
CA ARG A 112 11.79 -5.82 6.68
C ARG A 112 11.27 -6.45 5.38
N CYS A 113 11.06 -5.64 4.34
CA CYS A 113 10.59 -6.10 3.04
C CYS A 113 11.67 -6.94 2.33
N GLY A 114 11.34 -8.21 2.01
CA GLY A 114 12.31 -9.15 1.45
C GLY A 114 12.87 -8.73 0.08
N ILE A 115 12.07 -8.12 -0.79
CA ILE A 115 12.56 -7.68 -2.11
C ILE A 115 13.37 -6.37 -2.01
N ILE A 116 13.10 -5.50 -1.03
CA ILE A 116 13.96 -4.34 -0.72
C ILE A 116 15.32 -4.85 -0.24
N GLN A 117 15.36 -5.82 0.69
CA GLN A 117 16.60 -6.46 1.12
C GLN A 117 17.36 -7.08 -0.07
N ALA A 118 16.67 -7.85 -0.92
CA ALA A 118 17.27 -8.46 -2.10
C ALA A 118 17.84 -7.41 -3.08
N THR A 119 17.21 -6.24 -3.20
CA THR A 119 17.71 -5.13 -4.02
C THR A 119 18.99 -4.52 -3.41
N VAL A 120 19.01 -4.30 -2.10
CA VAL A 120 20.23 -3.84 -1.39
C VAL A 120 21.37 -4.84 -1.57
N ASP A 121 21.09 -6.14 -1.42
CA ASP A 121 22.10 -7.19 -1.56
C ASP A 121 22.57 -7.36 -3.01
N ASN A 122 21.71 -7.15 -3.99
CA ASN A 122 22.07 -7.16 -5.41
C ASN A 122 23.04 -5.98 -5.73
N LEU A 123 22.77 -4.79 -5.22
CA LEU A 123 23.64 -3.62 -5.41
C LEU A 123 24.99 -3.76 -4.67
N LYS A 124 25.07 -4.65 -3.68
CA LYS A 124 26.31 -5.01 -2.95
C LYS A 124 26.97 -6.29 -3.49
N ASP A 125 26.57 -6.80 -4.66
CA ASP A 125 27.06 -8.05 -5.24
C ASP A 125 26.92 -9.32 -4.36
N ARG A 126 25.95 -9.29 -3.42
CA ARG A 126 25.70 -10.40 -2.49
C ARG A 126 24.51 -11.27 -2.88
N PHE A 127 23.71 -10.84 -3.85
CA PHE A 127 22.54 -11.52 -4.34
C PHE A 127 22.49 -11.47 -5.87
N LYS A 128 22.27 -12.65 -6.51
CA LYS A 128 22.03 -12.75 -7.95
C LYS A 128 20.59 -13.22 -8.17
N PRO A 129 19.77 -12.46 -8.92
CA PRO A 129 18.41 -12.87 -9.24
C PRO A 129 18.39 -14.19 -10.00
N ALA A 130 17.51 -15.11 -9.57
CA ALA A 130 17.36 -16.43 -10.19
C ALA A 130 16.63 -16.38 -11.56
N SER A 131 16.04 -15.24 -11.93
CA SER A 131 15.35 -15.05 -13.20
C SER A 131 15.32 -13.58 -13.62
N GLU A 132 15.07 -13.33 -14.91
CA GLU A 132 14.86 -11.98 -15.44
C GLU A 132 13.65 -11.28 -14.81
N ASN A 133 12.61 -12.01 -14.42
CA ASN A 133 11.44 -11.41 -13.77
C ASN A 133 11.79 -10.83 -12.39
N ILE A 134 12.62 -11.53 -11.61
CA ILE A 134 13.15 -11.00 -10.34
C ILE A 134 14.06 -9.80 -10.61
N GLN A 135 14.91 -9.87 -11.63
CA GLN A 135 15.77 -8.74 -12.02
C GLN A 135 14.92 -7.51 -12.38
N ARG A 136 13.81 -7.65 -13.10
CA ARG A 136 12.90 -6.53 -13.45
C ARG A 136 12.29 -5.89 -12.21
N LEU A 137 11.93 -6.67 -11.19
CA LEU A 137 11.45 -6.12 -9.90
C LEU A 137 12.56 -5.32 -9.21
N ILE A 138 13.77 -5.88 -9.12
CA ILE A 138 14.93 -5.20 -8.54
C ILE A 138 15.21 -3.89 -9.27
N THR A 139 15.20 -3.90 -10.60
CA THR A 139 15.42 -2.69 -11.42
C THR A 139 14.40 -1.59 -11.13
N LYS A 140 13.13 -1.95 -10.90
CA LYS A 140 12.09 -0.98 -10.52
C LYS A 140 12.31 -0.37 -9.13
N ILE A 141 12.89 -1.12 -8.22
CA ILE A 141 13.12 -0.73 -6.82
C ILE A 141 14.47 0.01 -6.66
N THR A 142 15.46 -0.27 -7.52
CA THR A 142 16.81 0.31 -7.48
C THR A 142 16.82 1.82 -7.27
N PRO A 143 16.01 2.65 -7.97
CA PRO A 143 16.01 4.09 -7.78
C PRO A 143 15.68 4.55 -6.35
N SER A 144 14.96 3.73 -5.60
CA SER A 144 14.58 4.01 -4.20
C SER A 144 15.64 3.52 -3.19
N VAL A 145 16.53 2.64 -3.60
CA VAL A 145 17.55 2.03 -2.72
C VAL A 145 18.91 2.69 -2.89
N GLU A 146 19.32 2.94 -4.11
CA GLU A 146 20.67 3.39 -4.46
C GLU A 146 21.09 4.69 -3.75
N PRO A 147 20.25 5.76 -3.68
CA PRO A 147 20.58 6.98 -2.96
C PRO A 147 20.81 6.76 -1.46
N HIS A 148 19.94 5.96 -0.82
CA HIS A 148 20.07 5.65 0.60
C HIS A 148 21.27 4.76 0.89
N LEU A 149 21.56 3.82 0.00
CA LEU A 149 22.75 2.96 0.13
C LEU A 149 24.03 3.77 0.06
N ALA A 150 24.12 4.76 -0.84
CA ALA A 150 25.29 5.62 -0.98
C ALA A 150 25.48 6.55 0.23
N GLN A 151 24.41 7.11 0.77
CA GLN A 151 24.48 8.09 1.86
C GLN A 151 24.44 7.45 3.26
N ASN A 152 23.68 6.36 3.42
CA ASN A 152 23.30 5.76 4.70
C ASN A 152 23.60 4.25 4.76
N GLY A 153 24.59 3.75 4.03
CA GLY A 153 24.79 2.30 3.81
C GLY A 153 25.00 1.44 5.05
N ASN A 154 25.38 2.05 6.18
CA ASN A 154 25.53 1.39 7.49
C ASN A 154 24.44 1.79 8.50
N HIS A 155 23.42 2.54 8.08
CA HIS A 155 22.37 2.97 8.98
C HIS A 155 21.51 1.78 9.42
N PRO A 156 21.18 1.62 10.72
CA PRO A 156 20.41 0.47 11.23
C PRO A 156 19.02 0.38 10.57
N ASN A 157 18.42 1.51 10.19
CA ASN A 157 17.12 1.58 9.56
C ASN A 157 17.17 1.67 8.03
N LEU A 158 18.31 1.33 7.39
CA LEU A 158 18.48 1.44 5.94
C LEU A 158 17.32 0.83 5.15
N LEU A 159 16.87 -0.37 5.53
CA LEU A 159 15.80 -1.07 4.81
C LEU A 159 14.45 -0.35 4.92
N ASP A 160 14.16 0.24 6.07
CA ASP A 160 12.92 0.99 6.28
C ASP A 160 12.95 2.30 5.49
N LEU A 161 14.11 3.00 5.45
CA LEU A 161 14.31 4.17 4.61
C LEU A 161 14.09 3.85 3.13
N CYS A 162 14.71 2.78 2.63
CA CYS A 162 14.54 2.32 1.24
C CYS A 162 13.07 1.93 0.95
N ALA A 163 12.39 1.29 1.90
CA ALA A 163 10.99 0.88 1.73
C ALA A 163 10.04 2.09 1.70
N ILE A 164 10.28 3.11 2.52
CA ILE A 164 9.52 4.37 2.52
C ILE A 164 9.77 5.13 1.21
N GLU A 165 11.03 5.26 0.78
CA GLU A 165 11.36 5.89 -0.50
C GLU A 165 10.70 5.17 -1.67
N ASN A 166 10.66 3.84 -1.64
CA ASN A 166 9.99 3.04 -2.66
C ASN A 166 8.47 3.28 -2.70
N VAL A 167 7.83 3.56 -1.56
CA VAL A 167 6.42 3.99 -1.52
C VAL A 167 6.24 5.33 -2.24
N TYR A 168 7.09 6.33 -1.95
CA TYR A 168 7.04 7.63 -2.62
C TYR A 168 7.31 7.52 -4.12
N HIS A 169 8.31 6.74 -4.50
CA HIS A 169 8.62 6.48 -5.90
C HIS A 169 7.43 5.83 -6.62
N THR A 170 6.75 4.88 -5.97
CA THR A 170 5.56 4.23 -6.52
C THR A 170 4.39 5.20 -6.67
N VAL A 171 4.12 6.06 -5.68
CA VAL A 171 3.09 7.13 -5.79
C VAL A 171 3.39 8.04 -6.97
N LYS A 172 4.64 8.47 -7.11
CA LYS A 172 5.06 9.30 -8.26
C LYS A 172 4.83 8.57 -9.58
N SER A 173 5.23 7.30 -9.67
CA SER A 173 5.06 6.50 -10.89
C SER A 173 3.59 6.30 -11.26
N ILE A 174 2.67 6.13 -10.30
CA ILE A 174 1.22 6.08 -10.56
C ILE A 174 0.77 7.36 -11.25
N LEU A 175 1.18 8.53 -10.74
CA LEU A 175 0.80 9.82 -11.30
C LEU A 175 1.47 10.10 -12.65
N ASP A 176 2.68 9.61 -12.87
CA ASP A 176 3.41 9.81 -14.14
C ASP A 176 2.84 8.92 -15.26
N GLU A 177 2.44 7.67 -14.93
CA GLU A 177 2.06 6.66 -15.92
C GLU A 177 0.53 6.60 -16.19
N SER A 178 -0.32 7.19 -15.32
CA SER A 178 -1.79 7.24 -15.51
C SER A 178 -2.31 8.67 -15.61
N GLU A 179 -2.76 9.06 -16.79
CA GLU A 179 -3.43 10.34 -17.01
C GLU A 179 -4.78 10.41 -16.26
N ILE A 180 -5.54 9.32 -16.28
CA ILE A 180 -6.85 9.23 -15.61
C ILE A 180 -6.70 9.48 -14.10
N LEU A 181 -5.77 8.78 -13.43
CA LEU A 181 -5.58 8.93 -11.99
C LEU A 181 -5.02 10.32 -11.65
N ARG A 182 -4.11 10.84 -12.46
CA ARG A 182 -3.57 12.19 -12.30
C ARG A 182 -4.65 13.27 -12.40
N ASP A 183 -5.56 13.14 -13.35
CA ASP A 183 -6.64 14.13 -13.53
C ASP A 183 -7.68 14.03 -12.41
N LEU A 184 -8.04 12.83 -11.96
CA LEU A 184 -8.90 12.65 -10.78
C LEU A 184 -8.29 13.28 -9.51
N VAL A 185 -6.95 13.23 -9.35
CA VAL A 185 -6.26 13.90 -8.23
C VAL A 185 -6.32 15.42 -8.39
N LYS A 186 -6.07 15.98 -9.58
CA LYS A 186 -6.20 17.42 -9.84
C LYS A 186 -7.63 17.94 -9.57
N GLU A 187 -8.63 17.14 -9.93
CA GLU A 187 -10.04 17.44 -9.70
C GLU A 187 -10.50 17.21 -8.24
N GLN A 188 -9.59 16.82 -7.34
CA GLN A 188 -9.87 16.51 -5.94
C GLN A 188 -10.91 15.39 -5.73
N LYS A 189 -11.10 14.53 -6.72
CA LYS A 189 -11.98 13.36 -6.68
C LYS A 189 -11.27 12.11 -6.14
N LEU A 190 -9.94 12.12 -6.18
CA LEU A 190 -9.08 11.03 -5.73
C LEU A 190 -7.93 11.60 -4.88
N ALA A 191 -7.60 10.91 -3.78
CA ALA A 191 -6.33 11.10 -3.10
C ALA A 191 -5.45 9.86 -3.23
N ILE A 192 -4.14 10.03 -3.36
CA ILE A 192 -3.14 8.96 -3.31
C ILE A 192 -2.23 9.23 -2.12
N ILE A 193 -2.21 8.31 -1.16
CA ILE A 193 -1.52 8.44 0.12
C ILE A 193 -0.40 7.39 0.21
N SER A 194 0.78 7.81 0.65
CA SER A 194 1.85 6.92 1.04
C SER A 194 1.62 6.38 2.46
N ALA A 195 1.94 5.11 2.71
CA ALA A 195 1.84 4.52 4.03
C ALA A 195 2.93 3.47 4.28
N PHE A 196 3.31 3.30 5.54
CA PHE A 196 4.33 2.35 5.96
C PHE A 196 3.84 1.52 7.15
N PHE A 197 3.85 0.20 6.99
CA PHE A 197 3.43 -0.75 8.01
C PHE A 197 4.62 -1.32 8.77
N ASN A 198 4.66 -1.09 10.06
CA ASN A 198 5.70 -1.62 10.93
C ASN A 198 5.29 -3.01 11.44
N LEU A 199 6.01 -4.05 11.01
CA LEU A 199 5.74 -5.45 11.39
C LEU A 199 5.94 -5.74 12.89
N ASN A 200 6.74 -4.92 13.61
CA ASN A 200 6.96 -5.15 15.04
C ASN A 200 5.81 -4.63 15.90
N THR A 201 5.18 -3.53 15.47
CA THR A 201 4.15 -2.84 16.26
C THR A 201 2.73 -3.06 15.72
N GLY A 202 2.60 -3.50 14.47
CA GLY A 202 1.31 -3.58 13.77
C GLY A 202 0.75 -2.22 13.37
N ARG A 203 1.48 -1.12 13.58
CA ARG A 203 1.03 0.25 13.25
C ARG A 203 1.31 0.58 11.80
N VAL A 204 0.38 1.33 11.22
CA VAL A 204 0.55 1.98 9.91
C VAL A 204 0.77 3.47 10.14
N GLU A 205 1.88 3.97 9.62
CA GLU A 205 2.19 5.39 9.52
C GLU A 205 1.75 5.87 8.13
N PHE A 206 0.91 6.91 8.10
CA PHE A 206 0.46 7.53 6.86
C PHE A 206 1.32 8.76 6.57
N ASN A 207 1.78 8.89 5.32
CA ASN A 207 2.75 9.90 4.88
C ASN A 207 4.02 9.88 5.76
N PRO A 208 4.72 8.73 5.88
CA PRO A 208 5.88 8.58 6.75
C PRO A 208 6.98 9.61 6.41
N SER A 209 7.65 10.15 7.42
CA SER A 209 8.77 11.07 7.22
C SER A 209 10.09 10.30 7.19
N LEU A 210 10.89 10.50 6.13
CA LEU A 210 12.23 9.94 6.06
C LEU A 210 13.14 10.48 7.17
N SER A 211 12.97 11.76 7.57
CA SER A 211 13.75 12.36 8.66
C SER A 211 13.50 11.71 10.01
N ASP A 212 12.26 11.29 10.30
CA ASP A 212 11.91 10.65 11.56
C ASP A 212 12.55 9.27 11.67
N HIS A 213 12.64 8.55 10.56
CA HIS A 213 13.32 7.25 10.47
C HIS A 213 14.85 7.35 10.48
N LEU A 214 15.43 8.49 10.11
CA LEU A 214 16.86 8.78 10.24
C LEU A 214 17.24 9.14 11.69
N SER A 215 16.32 9.78 12.43
CA SER A 215 16.57 10.27 13.80
C SER A 215 16.34 9.23 14.89
N ALA A 216 15.72 8.10 14.58
CA ALA A 216 15.36 7.04 15.53
C ALA A 216 16.57 6.12 15.81
N ILE A 217 17.62 6.65 16.48
CA ILE A 217 18.78 5.93 17.04
C ILE A 217 18.86 6.21 18.53
#